data_cc7e5b5d079a683e5bcc68cde8320024
#
_entry.id   cc7e5b5d079a683e5bcc68cde8320024
#
_cell.length_a   1.000
_cell.length_b   1.000
_cell.length_c   1.000
_cell.angle_alpha   90.00
_cell.angle_beta   90.00
_cell.angle_gamma   90.00
#
_symmetry.space_group_name_H-M   'P 1'
#
loop_
_entity.id
_entity.type
_entity.pdbx_description
1 polymer ?
#
loop_
_entity_poly.entity_id
_entity_poly.type
_entity_poly.pdbx_seq_one_letter_code
_entity_poly.pdbx_strand_id
1 'polypeptide(L)'
;MYLIYACILTATAFLDYVIDTWYLQNLAIFFSSMIISVNHMIQVSDQWLDAKRELLISEYRASHDIMTGLWNKTSGVDQVRNCLENMSESDMAVLGFMDIDNFKSVNDTYGHETGVFWIREVATALQEMCGPSDIACRYGGFHSSFFQQNIGDREELTARIEGFRKKIHDKAEEKGQDVHCSIGLYRVKGAGRKLAECIMISDGLLYQAKKNGKDTYVIE
;
A
#
# COMPACT_ATOMS: atom_id res chain seq x y z
N MET A 1 31.74 -78.71 35.76
CA MET A 1 31.66 -77.36 36.34
C MET A 1 32.12 -76.31 35.36
N TYR A 2 33.24 -76.40 34.65
CA TYR A 2 33.75 -75.42 33.68
C TYR A 2 32.84 -75.23 32.47
N LEU A 3 32.18 -76.26 31.93
CA LEU A 3 31.33 -76.17 30.78
C LEU A 3 30.07 -75.36 31.05
N ILE A 4 29.50 -75.49 32.26
CA ILE A 4 28.29 -74.71 32.65
C ILE A 4 28.66 -73.21 32.81
N TYR A 5 29.83 -72.93 33.34
CA TYR A 5 30.30 -71.55 33.51
C TYR A 5 30.58 -70.86 32.16
N ALA A 6 31.17 -71.61 31.21
CA ALA A 6 31.38 -71.08 29.85
C ALA A 6 30.03 -70.81 29.10
N CYS A 7 29.05 -71.70 29.30
CA CYS A 7 27.71 -71.48 28.71
C CYS A 7 27.00 -70.29 29.32
N ILE A 8 27.13 -70.03 30.60
CA ILE A 8 26.56 -68.88 31.27
C ILE A 8 27.21 -67.57 30.75
N LEU A 9 28.54 -67.53 30.63
CA LEU A 9 29.31 -66.40 30.14
C LEU A 9 28.95 -66.04 28.67
N THR A 10 28.82 -67.03 27.80
CA THR A 10 28.41 -66.82 26.40
C THR A 10 26.98 -66.38 26.30
N ALA A 11 26.08 -66.90 27.13
CA ALA A 11 24.69 -66.49 27.16
C ALA A 11 24.53 -65.04 27.68
N THR A 12 25.27 -64.59 28.67
CA THR A 12 25.27 -63.25 29.20
C THR A 12 25.85 -62.28 28.16
N ALA A 13 26.98 -62.59 27.52
CA ALA A 13 27.56 -61.75 26.44
C ALA A 13 26.66 -61.64 25.24
N PHE A 14 25.95 -62.69 24.89
CA PHE A 14 24.95 -62.64 23.79
C PHE A 14 23.75 -61.78 24.19
N LEU A 15 23.27 -61.85 25.39
CA LEU A 15 22.17 -61.09 25.91
C LEU A 15 22.55 -59.60 25.96
N ASP A 16 23.71 -59.22 26.40
CA ASP A 16 24.23 -57.86 26.41
C ASP A 16 24.32 -57.29 24.97
N TYR A 17 24.84 -58.06 24.03
CA TYR A 17 24.91 -57.70 22.63
C TYR A 17 23.52 -57.47 22.03
N VAL A 18 22.53 -58.29 22.34
CA VAL A 18 21.16 -58.13 21.84
C VAL A 18 20.50 -56.90 22.47
N ILE A 19 20.71 -56.65 23.73
CA ILE A 19 20.18 -55.46 24.43
C ILE A 19 20.80 -54.19 23.87
N ASP A 20 22.11 -54.15 23.69
CA ASP A 20 22.81 -52.98 23.13
C ASP A 20 22.37 -52.67 21.70
N THR A 21 22.26 -53.71 20.83
CA THR A 21 21.79 -53.51 19.46
C THR A 21 20.32 -53.03 19.41
N TRP A 22 19.47 -53.59 20.27
CA TRP A 22 18.07 -53.15 20.38
C TRP A 22 17.96 -51.70 20.84
N TYR A 23 18.77 -51.32 21.85
CA TYR A 23 18.80 -49.95 22.38
C TYR A 23 19.27 -48.95 21.31
N LEU A 24 20.35 -49.24 20.60
CA LEU A 24 20.88 -48.38 19.53
C LEU A 24 19.88 -48.21 18.37
N GLN A 25 19.17 -49.29 17.99
CA GLN A 25 18.13 -49.21 16.96
C GLN A 25 16.98 -48.32 17.38
N ASN A 26 16.46 -48.42 18.60
CA ASN A 26 15.39 -47.59 19.12
C ASN A 26 15.83 -46.12 19.24
N LEU A 27 17.07 -45.85 19.63
CA LEU A 27 17.64 -44.51 19.68
C LEU A 27 17.71 -43.88 18.27
N ALA A 28 18.16 -44.65 17.27
CA ALA A 28 18.21 -44.19 15.89
C ALA A 28 16.81 -43.87 15.33
N ILE A 29 15.81 -44.71 15.63
CA ILE A 29 14.41 -44.46 15.25
C ILE A 29 13.88 -43.17 15.91
N PHE A 30 14.17 -42.99 17.20
CA PHE A 30 13.77 -41.78 17.93
C PHE A 30 14.36 -40.51 17.31
N PHE A 31 15.67 -40.48 17.04
CA PHE A 31 16.31 -39.32 16.42
C PHE A 31 15.82 -39.10 14.99
N SER A 32 15.61 -40.15 14.21
CA SER A 32 15.07 -40.04 12.85
C SER A 32 13.66 -39.46 12.87
N SER A 33 12.78 -39.89 13.77
CA SER A 33 11.42 -39.36 13.90
C SER A 33 11.44 -37.91 14.37
N MET A 34 12.36 -37.54 15.26
CA MET A 34 12.53 -36.17 15.71
C MET A 34 12.97 -35.25 14.56
N ILE A 35 13.95 -35.67 13.74
CA ILE A 35 14.40 -34.91 12.56
C ILE A 35 13.25 -34.74 11.56
N ILE A 36 12.49 -35.78 11.28
CA ILE A 36 11.34 -35.73 10.39
C ILE A 36 10.29 -34.74 10.91
N SER A 37 10.00 -34.79 12.23
CA SER A 37 9.03 -33.89 12.85
C SER A 37 9.49 -32.43 12.80
N VAL A 38 10.77 -32.14 13.03
CA VAL A 38 11.35 -30.81 12.93
C VAL A 38 11.29 -30.29 11.48
N ASN A 39 11.67 -31.13 10.51
CA ASN A 39 11.59 -30.77 9.10
C ASN A 39 10.13 -30.48 8.67
N HIS A 40 9.18 -31.30 9.11
CA HIS A 40 7.78 -31.06 8.84
C HIS A 40 7.29 -29.74 9.46
N MET A 41 7.69 -29.44 10.69
CA MET A 41 7.35 -28.18 11.36
C MET A 41 7.91 -26.97 10.59
N ILE A 42 9.15 -27.04 10.09
CA ILE A 42 9.76 -26.00 9.26
C ILE A 42 8.95 -25.82 7.97
N GLN A 43 8.63 -26.89 7.26
CA GLN A 43 7.85 -26.83 6.02
C GLN A 43 6.46 -26.20 6.22
N VAL A 44 5.76 -26.59 7.30
CA VAL A 44 4.45 -26.01 7.64
C VAL A 44 4.59 -24.52 7.97
N SER A 45 5.65 -24.13 8.69
CA SER A 45 5.92 -22.72 8.98
C SER A 45 6.17 -21.89 7.72
N ASP A 46 6.97 -22.42 6.79
CA ASP A 46 7.25 -21.74 5.51
C ASP A 46 5.98 -21.59 4.68
N GLN A 47 5.19 -22.64 4.54
CA GLN A 47 3.90 -22.60 3.83
C GLN A 47 2.93 -21.58 4.45
N TRP A 48 2.89 -21.50 5.77
CA TRP A 48 2.05 -20.51 6.46
C TRP A 48 2.51 -19.07 6.22
N LEU A 49 3.84 -18.83 6.23
CA LEU A 49 4.42 -17.53 5.92
C LEU A 49 4.13 -17.09 4.49
N ASP A 50 4.25 -18.02 3.53
CA ASP A 50 3.96 -17.73 2.12
C ASP A 50 2.48 -17.45 1.90
N ALA A 51 1.59 -18.25 2.47
CA ALA A 51 0.15 -18.00 2.41
C ALA A 51 -0.24 -16.65 3.04
N LYS A 52 0.40 -16.29 4.15
CA LYS A 52 0.18 -14.97 4.79
C LYS A 52 0.66 -13.81 3.92
N ARG A 53 1.82 -13.96 3.26
CA ARG A 53 2.34 -12.97 2.31
C ARG A 53 1.40 -12.78 1.12
N GLU A 54 0.91 -13.87 0.53
CA GLU A 54 -0.03 -13.83 -0.57
C GLU A 54 -1.34 -13.13 -0.17
N LEU A 55 -1.85 -13.41 1.02
CA LEU A 55 -3.04 -12.74 1.54
C LEU A 55 -2.81 -11.22 1.67
N LEU A 56 -1.71 -10.80 2.31
CA LEU A 56 -1.38 -9.38 2.46
C LEU A 56 -1.20 -8.66 1.11
N ILE A 57 -0.56 -9.31 0.15
CA ILE A 57 -0.41 -8.78 -1.22
C ILE A 57 -1.78 -8.66 -1.90
N SER A 58 -2.65 -9.66 -1.71
CA SER A 58 -4.00 -9.66 -2.26
C SER A 58 -4.85 -8.53 -1.66
N GLU A 59 -4.82 -8.35 -0.33
CA GLU A 59 -5.50 -7.27 0.37
C GLU A 59 -4.99 -5.89 -0.08
N TYR A 60 -3.66 -5.74 -0.21
CA TYR A 60 -3.07 -4.50 -0.71
C TYR A 60 -3.53 -4.19 -2.15
N ARG A 61 -3.51 -5.18 -3.05
CA ARG A 61 -3.97 -5.02 -4.44
C ARG A 61 -5.48 -4.73 -4.54
N ALA A 62 -6.26 -5.24 -3.61
CA ALA A 62 -7.70 -4.96 -3.56
C ALA A 62 -8.00 -3.52 -3.16
N SER A 63 -7.11 -2.87 -2.39
CA SER A 63 -7.32 -1.54 -1.84
C SER A 63 -6.48 -0.43 -2.49
N HIS A 64 -5.35 -0.75 -3.13
CA HIS A 64 -4.44 0.24 -3.69
C HIS A 64 -4.26 0.09 -5.21
N ASP A 65 -3.91 1.18 -5.86
CA ASP A 65 -3.47 1.19 -7.25
C ASP A 65 -2.00 0.74 -7.34
N ILE A 66 -1.74 -0.34 -8.05
CA ILE A 66 -0.40 -0.98 -8.12
C ILE A 66 0.64 -0.06 -8.78
N MET A 67 0.21 0.83 -9.69
CA MET A 67 1.13 1.72 -10.39
C MET A 67 1.64 2.84 -9.50
N THR A 68 0.79 3.39 -8.65
CA THR A 68 1.05 4.61 -7.87
C THR A 68 1.22 4.37 -6.38
N GLY A 69 0.74 3.23 -5.85
CA GLY A 69 0.69 2.96 -4.42
C GLY A 69 -0.37 3.76 -3.64
N LEU A 70 -1.11 4.64 -4.31
CA LEU A 70 -2.24 5.35 -3.72
C LEU A 70 -3.43 4.40 -3.51
N TRP A 71 -4.41 4.81 -2.70
CA TRP A 71 -5.69 4.11 -2.67
C TRP A 71 -6.27 4.02 -4.10
N ASN A 72 -6.84 2.87 -4.46
CA ASN A 72 -7.61 2.80 -5.70
C ASN A 72 -8.94 3.55 -5.55
N LYS A 73 -9.64 3.80 -6.66
CA LYS A 73 -10.89 4.56 -6.68
C LYS A 73 -11.92 4.04 -5.69
N THR A 74 -12.16 2.73 -5.66
CA THR A 74 -13.20 2.12 -4.83
C THR A 74 -12.88 2.33 -3.35
N SER A 75 -11.70 1.91 -2.93
CA SER A 75 -11.29 2.01 -1.53
C SER A 75 -11.10 3.46 -1.07
N GLY A 76 -10.55 4.34 -1.92
CA GLY A 76 -10.40 5.76 -1.61
C GLY A 76 -11.75 6.45 -1.41
N VAL A 77 -12.73 6.19 -2.28
CA VAL A 77 -14.10 6.71 -2.17
C VAL A 77 -14.78 6.23 -0.89
N ASP A 78 -14.60 4.96 -0.51
CA ASP A 78 -15.17 4.41 0.72
C ASP A 78 -14.51 5.00 1.97
N GLN A 79 -13.18 5.21 1.96
CA GLN A 79 -12.47 5.89 3.05
C GLN A 79 -12.96 7.34 3.23
N VAL A 80 -13.07 8.10 2.14
CA VAL A 80 -13.58 9.48 2.21
C VAL A 80 -15.03 9.51 2.71
N ARG A 81 -15.88 8.58 2.27
CA ARG A 81 -17.24 8.45 2.79
C ARG A 81 -17.26 8.25 4.30
N ASN A 82 -16.48 7.30 4.80
CA ASN A 82 -16.37 7.02 6.23
C ASN A 82 -15.89 8.26 7.01
N CYS A 83 -14.92 9.01 6.47
CA CYS A 83 -14.48 10.26 7.10
C CYS A 83 -15.60 11.30 7.17
N LEU A 84 -16.32 11.52 6.06
CA LEU A 84 -17.42 12.49 6.01
C LEU A 84 -18.59 12.13 6.96
N GLU A 85 -18.91 10.84 7.10
CA GLU A 85 -19.93 10.34 8.01
C GLU A 85 -19.57 10.55 9.50
N ASN A 86 -18.28 10.59 9.81
CA ASN A 86 -17.75 10.77 11.16
C ASN A 86 -17.36 12.23 11.49
N MET A 87 -17.52 13.17 10.54
CA MET A 87 -17.24 14.59 10.79
C MET A 87 -18.25 15.20 11.78
N SER A 88 -17.74 16.00 12.69
CA SER A 88 -18.54 16.83 13.59
C SER A 88 -18.89 18.19 12.95
N GLU A 89 -19.81 18.94 13.56
CA GLU A 89 -20.20 20.27 13.06
C GLU A 89 -19.04 21.30 13.06
N SER A 90 -18.05 21.09 13.91
CA SER A 90 -16.85 21.96 14.00
C SER A 90 -15.73 21.58 13.05
N ASP A 91 -15.80 20.40 12.45
CA ASP A 91 -14.72 19.87 11.63
C ASP A 91 -14.65 20.54 10.27
N MET A 92 -13.44 20.64 9.76
CA MET A 92 -13.15 21.11 8.42
C MET A 92 -12.25 20.12 7.71
N ALA A 93 -12.60 19.85 6.46
CA ALA A 93 -11.81 19.01 5.57
C ALA A 93 -11.74 19.63 4.17
N VAL A 94 -10.86 19.11 3.33
CA VAL A 94 -10.78 19.50 1.93
C VAL A 94 -10.81 18.25 1.06
N LEU A 95 -11.74 18.23 0.10
CA LEU A 95 -11.72 17.26 -0.99
C LEU A 95 -11.11 17.92 -2.23
N GLY A 96 -9.99 17.40 -2.70
CA GLY A 96 -9.31 17.86 -3.91
C GLY A 96 -9.41 16.86 -5.04
N PHE A 97 -9.69 17.35 -6.23
CA PHE A 97 -9.50 16.62 -7.49
C PHE A 97 -8.39 17.27 -8.30
N MET A 98 -7.53 16.46 -8.89
CA MET A 98 -6.41 16.92 -9.68
C MET A 98 -6.23 16.11 -10.96
N ASP A 99 -5.60 16.74 -11.93
CA ASP A 99 -5.37 16.17 -13.24
C ASP A 99 -4.09 16.71 -13.86
N ILE A 100 -3.33 15.85 -14.54
CA ILE A 100 -2.15 16.26 -15.31
C ILE A 100 -2.63 16.94 -16.60
N ASP A 101 -2.25 18.21 -16.76
CA ASP A 101 -2.67 19.00 -17.89
C ASP A 101 -2.10 18.47 -19.22
N ASN A 102 -2.95 18.42 -20.23
CA ASN A 102 -2.57 17.96 -21.58
C ASN A 102 -1.88 16.58 -21.59
N PHE A 103 -2.22 15.66 -20.68
CA PHE A 103 -1.55 14.37 -20.53
C PHE A 103 -1.40 13.57 -21.82
N LYS A 104 -2.40 13.67 -22.73
CA LYS A 104 -2.29 13.07 -24.06
C LYS A 104 -1.10 13.65 -24.83
N SER A 105 -0.92 14.96 -24.80
CA SER A 105 0.22 15.62 -25.45
C SER A 105 1.56 15.20 -24.84
N VAL A 106 1.61 15.01 -23.53
CA VAL A 106 2.80 14.45 -22.85
C VAL A 106 3.15 13.06 -23.40
N ASN A 107 2.16 12.18 -23.53
CA ASN A 107 2.36 10.86 -24.13
C ASN A 107 2.78 10.93 -25.61
N ASP A 108 2.12 11.78 -26.37
CA ASP A 108 2.36 11.92 -27.82
C ASP A 108 3.77 12.52 -28.10
N THR A 109 4.24 13.42 -27.22
CA THR A 109 5.53 14.10 -27.37
C THR A 109 6.70 13.31 -26.80
N TYR A 110 6.54 12.75 -25.61
CA TYR A 110 7.63 12.14 -24.83
C TYR A 110 7.50 10.62 -24.69
N GLY A 111 6.44 10.02 -25.21
CA GLY A 111 6.16 8.57 -25.14
C GLY A 111 5.40 8.14 -23.89
N HIS A 112 4.75 6.97 -23.99
CA HIS A 112 3.91 6.42 -22.90
C HIS A 112 4.69 6.12 -21.60
N GLU A 113 5.97 5.73 -21.70
CA GLU A 113 6.81 5.50 -20.51
C GLU A 113 6.99 6.79 -19.70
N THR A 114 7.14 7.93 -20.38
CA THR A 114 7.19 9.25 -19.74
C THR A 114 5.87 9.60 -19.09
N GLY A 115 4.74 9.28 -19.72
CA GLY A 115 3.43 9.46 -19.10
C GLY A 115 3.27 8.63 -17.83
N VAL A 116 3.70 7.35 -17.84
CA VAL A 116 3.70 6.50 -16.63
C VAL A 116 4.61 7.08 -15.55
N PHE A 117 5.79 7.58 -15.92
CA PHE A 117 6.69 8.27 -15.01
C PHE A 117 5.97 9.45 -14.32
N TRP A 118 5.30 10.33 -15.07
CA TRP A 118 4.62 11.49 -14.50
C TRP A 118 3.42 11.13 -13.62
N ILE A 119 2.66 10.09 -13.96
CA ILE A 119 1.61 9.59 -13.07
C ILE A 119 2.21 9.19 -11.71
N ARG A 120 3.37 8.55 -11.69
CA ARG A 120 4.04 8.14 -10.44
C ARG A 120 4.63 9.33 -9.67
N GLU A 121 5.25 10.28 -10.35
CA GLU A 121 5.80 11.49 -9.71
C GLU A 121 4.69 12.33 -9.06
N VAL A 122 3.57 12.54 -9.76
CA VAL A 122 2.41 13.24 -9.22
C VAL A 122 1.83 12.49 -8.01
N ALA A 123 1.72 11.16 -8.09
CA ALA A 123 1.24 10.35 -6.97
C ALA A 123 2.18 10.44 -5.75
N THR A 124 3.49 10.40 -5.96
CA THR A 124 4.50 10.55 -4.89
C THR A 124 4.40 11.94 -4.26
N ALA A 125 4.33 12.99 -5.06
CA ALA A 125 4.19 14.36 -4.56
C ALA A 125 2.87 14.55 -3.79
N LEU A 126 1.78 13.91 -4.26
CA LEU A 126 0.50 13.92 -3.57
C LEU A 126 0.56 13.20 -2.23
N GLN A 127 1.21 12.04 -2.18
CA GLN A 127 1.37 11.27 -0.94
C GLN A 127 2.21 12.03 0.10
N GLU A 128 3.23 12.76 -0.34
CA GLU A 128 4.05 13.60 0.54
C GLU A 128 3.31 14.86 1.04
N MET A 129 2.39 15.41 0.24
CA MET A 129 1.52 16.51 0.66
C MET A 129 0.49 16.05 1.69
N CYS A 130 0.05 14.80 1.60
CA CYS A 130 -0.92 14.20 2.50
C CYS A 130 -0.26 13.71 3.79
N GLY A 131 -0.90 13.97 4.93
CA GLY A 131 -0.49 13.45 6.24
C GLY A 131 -0.95 12.01 6.46
N PRO A 132 -0.59 11.39 7.59
CA PRO A 132 -0.94 9.99 7.89
C PRO A 132 -2.43 9.69 7.98
N SER A 133 -3.25 10.71 8.30
CA SER A 133 -4.71 10.61 8.39
C SER A 133 -5.43 11.06 7.11
N ASP A 134 -4.68 11.57 6.14
CA ASP A 134 -5.23 12.03 4.88
C ASP A 134 -5.35 10.87 3.87
N ILE A 135 -6.22 11.04 2.90
CA ILE A 135 -6.49 10.02 1.88
C ILE A 135 -6.01 10.55 0.53
N ALA A 136 -5.07 9.85 -0.08
CA ALA A 136 -4.65 10.10 -1.47
C ALA A 136 -5.09 8.92 -2.33
N CYS A 137 -5.80 9.18 -3.42
CA CYS A 137 -6.46 8.18 -4.25
C CYS A 137 -6.18 8.41 -5.74
N ARG A 138 -5.88 7.34 -6.47
CA ARG A 138 -5.93 7.36 -7.93
C ARG A 138 -7.36 7.13 -8.39
N TYR A 139 -8.01 8.17 -8.87
CA TYR A 139 -9.42 8.10 -9.27
C TYR A 139 -9.63 7.44 -10.64
N GLY A 140 -8.62 7.46 -11.51
CA GLY A 140 -8.59 6.76 -12.80
C GLY A 140 -7.70 7.46 -13.83
N GLY A 141 -7.05 6.70 -14.70
CA GLY A 141 -6.17 7.26 -15.72
C GLY A 141 -5.05 8.12 -15.11
N PHE A 142 -5.07 9.41 -15.43
CA PHE A 142 -4.16 10.44 -14.90
C PHE A 142 -4.83 11.38 -13.88
N HIS A 143 -6.06 11.04 -13.43
CA HIS A 143 -6.80 11.77 -12.42
C HIS A 143 -6.51 11.19 -11.03
N SER A 144 -6.22 12.08 -10.09
CA SER A 144 -6.08 11.74 -8.67
C SER A 144 -7.01 12.59 -7.82
N SER A 145 -7.36 12.11 -6.65
CA SER A 145 -8.10 12.85 -5.65
C SER A 145 -7.45 12.70 -4.29
N PHE A 146 -7.70 13.63 -3.41
CA PHE A 146 -7.25 13.58 -2.04
C PHE A 146 -8.28 14.17 -1.09
N PHE A 147 -8.25 13.69 0.14
CA PHE A 147 -9.08 14.21 1.22
C PHE A 147 -8.18 14.48 2.42
N GLN A 148 -8.13 15.74 2.82
CA GLN A 148 -7.33 16.19 3.96
C GLN A 148 -8.25 16.64 5.09
N GLN A 149 -7.95 16.16 6.29
CA GLN A 149 -8.70 16.47 7.49
C GLN A 149 -7.95 17.50 8.35
N ASN A 150 -8.70 18.24 9.18
CA ASN A 150 -8.12 19.18 10.15
C ASN A 150 -7.19 20.23 9.52
N ILE A 151 -7.51 20.70 8.32
CA ILE A 151 -6.81 21.83 7.72
C ILE A 151 -7.22 23.10 8.46
N GLY A 152 -6.24 23.80 9.02
CA GLY A 152 -6.46 24.95 9.90
C GLY A 152 -7.15 26.10 9.19
N ASP A 153 -6.54 26.63 8.15
CA ASP A 153 -7.07 27.75 7.41
C ASP A 153 -6.80 27.66 5.90
N ARG A 154 -7.25 28.68 5.18
CA ARG A 154 -7.04 28.78 3.73
C ARG A 154 -5.57 28.99 3.37
N GLU A 155 -4.80 29.65 4.22
CA GLU A 155 -3.40 29.97 3.97
C GLU A 155 -2.55 28.71 4.06
N GLU A 156 -2.79 27.86 5.06
CA GLU A 156 -2.15 26.56 5.18
C GLU A 156 -2.44 25.66 3.96
N LEU A 157 -3.71 25.56 3.55
CA LEU A 157 -4.10 24.80 2.36
C LEU A 157 -3.38 25.33 1.11
N THR A 158 -3.39 26.65 0.93
CA THR A 158 -2.72 27.30 -0.19
C THR A 158 -1.22 26.97 -0.21
N ALA A 159 -0.55 27.06 0.94
CA ALA A 159 0.87 26.77 1.03
C ALA A 159 1.19 25.29 0.68
N ARG A 160 0.36 24.34 1.11
CA ARG A 160 0.50 22.92 0.76
C ARG A 160 0.33 22.68 -0.74
N ILE A 161 -0.69 23.29 -1.34
CA ILE A 161 -0.97 23.15 -2.78
C ILE A 161 0.14 23.79 -3.62
N GLU A 162 0.60 24.99 -3.26
CA GLU A 162 1.73 25.62 -3.95
C GLU A 162 3.03 24.84 -3.79
N GLY A 163 3.28 24.25 -2.63
CA GLY A 163 4.41 23.33 -2.43
C GLY A 163 4.34 22.11 -3.35
N PHE A 164 3.17 21.52 -3.47
CA PHE A 164 2.94 20.40 -4.41
C PHE A 164 3.18 20.84 -5.87
N ARG A 165 2.57 21.95 -6.32
CA ARG A 165 2.73 22.45 -7.68
C ARG A 165 4.19 22.78 -8.01
N LYS A 166 4.87 23.45 -7.07
CA LYS A 166 6.29 23.76 -7.21
C LYS A 166 7.14 22.50 -7.38
N LYS A 167 6.87 21.44 -6.63
CA LYS A 167 7.59 20.16 -6.75
C LYS A 167 7.44 19.54 -8.14
N ILE A 168 6.22 19.55 -8.70
CA ILE A 168 5.97 19.07 -10.06
C ILE A 168 6.69 19.94 -11.09
N HIS A 169 6.62 21.27 -10.94
CA HIS A 169 7.28 22.22 -11.83
C HIS A 169 8.81 22.05 -11.81
N ASP A 170 9.44 22.03 -10.63
CA ASP A 170 10.89 21.87 -10.48
C ASP A 170 11.34 20.55 -11.15
N LYS A 171 10.54 19.48 -11.02
CA LYS A 171 10.84 18.20 -11.65
C LYS A 171 10.66 18.22 -13.17
N ALA A 172 9.68 18.96 -13.66
CA ALA A 172 9.44 19.15 -15.09
C ALA A 172 10.60 19.93 -15.73
N GLU A 173 11.06 21.00 -15.07
CA GLU A 173 12.19 21.80 -15.49
C GLU A 173 13.50 20.98 -15.51
N GLU A 174 13.78 20.19 -14.46
CA GLU A 174 14.92 19.27 -14.39
C GLU A 174 14.97 18.33 -15.62
N LYS A 175 13.82 17.89 -16.09
CA LYS A 175 13.70 16.98 -17.25
C LYS A 175 13.58 17.71 -18.60
N GLY A 176 13.46 19.02 -18.62
CA GLY A 176 13.18 19.79 -19.83
C GLY A 176 11.84 19.42 -20.46
N GLN A 177 10.81 19.14 -19.63
CA GLN A 177 9.49 18.71 -20.05
C GLN A 177 8.42 19.70 -19.57
N ASP A 178 7.40 19.94 -20.38
CA ASP A 178 6.29 20.85 -20.05
C ASP A 178 5.13 20.05 -19.44
N VAL A 179 5.15 19.89 -18.11
CA VAL A 179 4.14 19.10 -17.38
C VAL A 179 3.65 19.88 -16.17
N HIS A 180 2.34 20.10 -16.11
CA HIS A 180 1.65 20.84 -15.08
C HIS A 180 0.41 20.09 -14.61
N CYS A 181 -0.17 20.57 -13.49
CA CYS A 181 -1.40 20.02 -12.92
C CYS A 181 -2.42 21.11 -12.63
N SER A 182 -3.67 20.83 -12.96
CA SER A 182 -4.82 21.62 -12.51
C SER A 182 -5.49 20.95 -11.32
N ILE A 183 -6.00 21.74 -10.35
CA ILE A 183 -6.57 21.25 -9.10
C ILE A 183 -7.87 21.98 -8.76
N GLY A 184 -8.91 21.24 -8.41
CA GLY A 184 -10.15 21.77 -7.83
C GLY A 184 -10.26 21.37 -6.36
N LEU A 185 -10.55 22.32 -5.48
CA LEU A 185 -10.50 22.16 -4.02
C LEU A 185 -11.81 22.62 -3.41
N TYR A 186 -12.55 21.68 -2.83
CA TYR A 186 -13.76 21.96 -2.09
C TYR A 186 -13.51 21.84 -0.59
N ARG A 187 -13.75 22.93 0.14
CA ARG A 187 -13.66 22.98 1.62
C ARG A 187 -14.97 22.51 2.23
N VAL A 188 -14.94 21.30 2.76
CA VAL A 188 -16.08 20.66 3.42
C VAL A 188 -16.16 21.15 4.87
N LYS A 189 -17.26 21.78 5.25
CA LYS A 189 -17.51 22.27 6.60
C LYS A 189 -18.69 21.56 7.23
N GLY A 190 -18.49 21.09 8.47
CA GLY A 190 -19.52 20.49 9.29
C GLY A 190 -19.95 19.10 8.85
N ALA A 191 -20.84 18.51 9.63
CA ALA A 191 -21.36 17.16 9.44
C ALA A 191 -22.39 17.06 8.31
N GLY A 192 -22.76 15.83 7.93
CA GLY A 192 -23.90 15.53 7.07
C GLY A 192 -23.72 15.80 5.57
N ARG A 193 -22.52 16.10 5.12
CA ARG A 193 -22.25 16.30 3.69
C ARG A 193 -22.25 14.99 2.93
N LYS A 194 -22.92 14.96 1.80
CA LYS A 194 -22.96 13.77 0.94
C LYS A 194 -21.72 13.73 0.05
N LEU A 195 -21.03 12.60 0.04
CA LEU A 195 -19.84 12.41 -0.78
C LEU A 195 -20.06 12.75 -2.27
N ALA A 196 -21.21 12.36 -2.85
CA ALA A 196 -21.52 12.65 -4.25
C ALA A 196 -21.58 14.16 -4.56
N GLU A 197 -22.08 14.96 -3.62
CA GLU A 197 -22.11 16.43 -3.72
C GLU A 197 -20.69 17.00 -3.65
N CYS A 198 -19.89 16.54 -2.69
CA CYS A 198 -18.49 16.97 -2.53
C CYS A 198 -17.66 16.65 -3.78
N ILE A 199 -17.83 15.46 -4.36
CA ILE A 199 -17.18 15.07 -5.62
C ILE A 199 -17.60 15.98 -6.76
N MET A 200 -18.90 16.21 -6.93
CA MET A 200 -19.43 17.05 -8.01
C MET A 200 -18.88 18.50 -7.93
N ILE A 201 -18.80 19.06 -6.72
CA ILE A 201 -18.26 20.42 -6.53
C ILE A 201 -16.76 20.44 -6.85
N SER A 202 -15.97 19.53 -6.28
CA SER A 202 -14.51 19.47 -6.52
C SER A 202 -14.16 19.25 -7.98
N ASP A 203 -14.90 18.38 -8.69
CA ASP A 203 -14.71 18.15 -10.13
C ASP A 203 -15.07 19.41 -10.95
N GLY A 204 -16.16 20.10 -10.57
CA GLY A 204 -16.55 21.39 -11.17
C GLY A 204 -15.47 22.46 -10.99
N LEU A 205 -14.82 22.52 -9.83
CA LEU A 205 -13.70 23.43 -9.54
C LEU A 205 -12.44 23.07 -10.35
N LEU A 206 -12.14 21.78 -10.50
CA LEU A 206 -11.07 21.31 -11.39
C LEU A 206 -11.32 21.72 -12.84
N TYR A 207 -12.56 21.59 -13.31
CA TYR A 207 -12.94 22.06 -14.65
C TYR A 207 -12.76 23.58 -14.81
N GLN A 208 -13.07 24.37 -13.77
CA GLN A 208 -12.81 25.82 -13.78
C GLN A 208 -11.31 26.12 -13.84
N ALA A 209 -10.46 25.40 -13.04
CA ALA A 209 -9.00 25.55 -13.10
C ALA A 209 -8.49 25.30 -14.53
N LYS A 210 -8.95 24.25 -15.20
CA LYS A 210 -8.60 23.97 -16.60
C LYS A 210 -9.04 25.06 -17.57
N LYS A 211 -10.20 25.67 -17.36
CA LYS A 211 -10.69 26.80 -18.15
C LYS A 211 -9.93 28.10 -17.93
N ASN A 212 -9.44 28.32 -16.72
CA ASN A 212 -8.66 29.50 -16.31
C ASN A 212 -7.23 29.52 -16.87
N GLY A 213 -6.89 28.60 -17.76
CA GLY A 213 -5.58 28.53 -18.41
C GLY A 213 -4.74 27.33 -18.00
N LYS A 214 -5.29 26.44 -17.17
CA LYS A 214 -4.56 25.28 -16.61
C LYS A 214 -3.42 25.70 -15.67
N ASP A 215 -2.58 24.78 -15.23
CA ASP A 215 -1.50 25.03 -14.27
C ASP A 215 -1.92 25.94 -13.11
N THR A 216 -3.09 25.68 -12.56
CA THR A 216 -3.69 26.49 -11.49
C THR A 216 -4.61 25.66 -10.61
N TYR A 217 -5.10 26.28 -9.55
CA TYR A 217 -6.13 25.69 -8.71
C TYR A 217 -7.28 26.65 -8.42
N VAL A 218 -8.45 26.08 -8.12
CA VAL A 218 -9.64 26.83 -7.67
C VAL A 218 -10.09 26.27 -6.33
N ILE A 219 -10.36 27.17 -5.37
CA ILE A 219 -10.81 26.84 -4.00
C ILE A 219 -12.16 27.47 -3.73
N GLU A 220 -13.13 26.66 -3.28
CA GLU A 220 -14.42 27.10 -2.74
C GLU A 220 -14.58 26.70 -1.27
#